data_4d3ef8c3138aadce97b0a5e83730c73c
#
_entry.id   4d3ef8c3138aadce97b0a5e83730c73c
#
_cell.length_a   1.000
_cell.length_b   1.000
_cell.length_c   1.000
_cell.angle_alpha   90.00
_cell.angle_beta   90.00
_cell.angle_gamma   90.00
#
_symmetry.space_group_name_H-M   'P 1'
#
loop_
_entity.id
_entity.type
_entity.pdbx_description
1 polymer ?
#
loop_
_entity_poly.entity_id
_entity_poly.type
_entity_poly.pdbx_seq_one_letter_code
_entity_poly.pdbx_strand_id
1 'polypeptide(L)'
;MIDTKSKFKIAIIDYNLSNLFSINNALSSLNFNTIITNSKKDILSSDLIVLPGVGAFNKAISNLKKTKTFDLLRSLHTHNKPIISICLGMQMLFESSEEFCKTSGLSIIKGDVHSFKKYKHSSIVPHIGWNDLLINDQNISIKKFSRLKKHIFNKKFYFIHSFFVKPKYKKDILTYTKYDDVVFCSSILKNNLLACQFHPEKSGNNGLKLIDSFIKSIN
;
A
#
# COMPACT_ATOMS: atom_id res chain seq x y z
N MET A 1 -24.30 -15.50 -16.05
CA MET A 1 -23.01 -14.78 -16.21
C MET A 1 -22.04 -15.36 -15.19
N ILE A 2 -20.95 -15.99 -15.62
CA ILE A 2 -19.93 -16.54 -14.72
C ILE A 2 -19.27 -15.32 -14.04
N ASP A 3 -19.33 -15.28 -12.70
CA ASP A 3 -18.73 -14.19 -11.92
C ASP A 3 -17.21 -14.18 -12.16
N THR A 4 -16.75 -13.26 -13.00
CA THR A 4 -15.33 -13.12 -13.37
C THR A 4 -14.43 -12.82 -12.16
N LYS A 5 -15.00 -12.30 -11.06
CA LYS A 5 -14.28 -12.04 -9.82
C LYS A 5 -13.84 -13.31 -9.10
N SER A 6 -14.64 -14.38 -9.15
CA SER A 6 -14.31 -15.67 -8.50
C SER A 6 -13.09 -16.35 -9.14
N LYS A 7 -12.75 -16.01 -10.39
CA LYS A 7 -11.57 -16.52 -11.09
C LYS A 7 -10.32 -15.68 -10.83
N PHE A 8 -10.47 -14.42 -10.41
CA PHE A 8 -9.35 -13.51 -10.15
C PHE A 8 -8.71 -13.81 -8.80
N LYS A 9 -7.51 -14.36 -8.83
CA LYS A 9 -6.78 -14.85 -7.66
C LYS A 9 -5.87 -13.77 -7.07
N ILE A 10 -6.02 -13.49 -5.77
CA ILE A 10 -5.23 -12.51 -5.03
C ILE A 10 -4.36 -13.22 -3.99
N ALA A 11 -3.03 -13.05 -4.07
CA ALA A 11 -2.12 -13.50 -3.03
C ALA A 11 -1.91 -12.40 -1.99
N ILE A 12 -2.25 -12.66 -0.74
CA ILE A 12 -1.94 -11.82 0.42
C ILE A 12 -0.64 -12.35 1.02
N ILE A 13 0.41 -11.53 1.01
CA ILE A 13 1.74 -11.96 1.45
C ILE A 13 1.77 -12.10 2.96
N ASP A 14 2.04 -13.33 3.42
CA ASP A 14 2.29 -13.63 4.83
C ASP A 14 3.81 -13.66 5.10
N TYR A 15 4.26 -12.68 5.88
CA TYR A 15 5.63 -12.62 6.38
C TYR A 15 5.67 -12.49 7.92
N ASN A 16 4.66 -13.02 8.60
CA ASN A 16 4.52 -13.10 10.06
C ASN A 16 4.43 -11.72 10.78
N LEU A 17 3.99 -10.66 10.11
CA LEU A 17 3.82 -9.31 10.67
C LEU A 17 2.71 -8.54 9.94
N SER A 18 1.48 -9.03 9.94
CA SER A 18 0.39 -8.30 9.27
C SER A 18 -0.98 -8.63 9.81
N ASN A 19 -1.90 -7.68 9.67
CA ASN A 19 -3.31 -7.90 9.93
C ASN A 19 -3.98 -8.58 8.73
N LEU A 20 -3.59 -9.83 8.48
CA LEU A 20 -4.03 -10.62 7.33
C LEU A 20 -5.55 -10.83 7.32
N PHE A 21 -6.14 -11.03 8.50
CA PHE A 21 -7.57 -11.29 8.64
C PHE A 21 -8.44 -10.14 8.13
N SER A 22 -8.14 -8.89 8.54
CA SER A 22 -8.92 -7.72 8.10
C SER A 22 -8.87 -7.52 6.59
N ILE A 23 -7.68 -7.73 5.98
CA ILE A 23 -7.50 -7.59 4.53
C ILE A 23 -8.20 -8.72 3.78
N ASN A 24 -8.05 -9.95 4.26
CA ASN A 24 -8.72 -11.10 3.67
C ASN A 24 -10.25 -10.92 3.69
N ASN A 25 -10.82 -10.50 4.82
CA ASN A 25 -12.25 -10.23 4.93
C ASN A 25 -12.71 -9.09 4.00
N ALA A 26 -11.93 -8.01 3.90
CA ALA A 26 -12.25 -6.91 2.98
C ALA A 26 -12.30 -7.37 1.52
N LEU A 27 -11.32 -8.17 1.08
CA LEU A 27 -11.28 -8.70 -0.29
C LEU A 27 -12.36 -9.75 -0.54
N SER A 28 -12.61 -10.63 0.44
CA SER A 28 -13.68 -11.65 0.37
C SER A 28 -15.06 -11.01 0.31
N SER A 29 -15.30 -9.91 1.03
CA SER A 29 -16.57 -9.16 0.95
C SER A 29 -16.81 -8.52 -0.43
N LEU A 30 -15.77 -8.38 -1.23
CA LEU A 30 -15.82 -7.94 -2.62
C LEU A 30 -15.92 -9.11 -3.62
N ASN A 31 -16.09 -10.35 -3.13
CA ASN A 31 -16.15 -11.61 -3.88
C ASN A 31 -14.86 -11.96 -4.65
N PHE A 32 -13.68 -11.52 -4.19
CA PHE A 32 -12.40 -11.95 -4.74
C PHE A 32 -11.93 -13.26 -4.12
N ASN A 33 -11.30 -14.10 -4.94
CA ASN A 33 -10.64 -15.32 -4.49
C ASN A 33 -9.26 -14.98 -3.91
N THR A 34 -9.06 -15.19 -2.61
CA THR A 34 -7.85 -14.82 -1.88
C THR A 34 -7.11 -16.03 -1.34
N ILE A 35 -5.80 -15.94 -1.31
CA ILE A 35 -4.93 -16.89 -0.63
C ILE A 35 -3.90 -16.13 0.22
N ILE A 36 -3.82 -16.47 1.51
CA ILE A 36 -2.77 -15.98 2.41
C ILE A 36 -1.59 -16.93 2.26
N THR A 37 -0.43 -16.42 1.82
CA THR A 37 0.69 -17.28 1.44
C THR A 37 2.05 -16.57 1.47
N ASN A 38 3.12 -17.36 1.66
CA ASN A 38 4.50 -16.99 1.36
C ASN A 38 5.10 -17.93 0.29
N SER A 39 4.31 -18.83 -0.25
CA SER A 39 4.72 -19.77 -1.31
C SER A 39 4.96 -19.03 -2.63
N LYS A 40 6.18 -19.19 -3.18
CA LYS A 40 6.54 -18.65 -4.49
C LYS A 40 5.57 -19.10 -5.58
N LYS A 41 5.11 -20.35 -5.54
CA LYS A 41 4.17 -20.90 -6.53
C LYS A 41 2.84 -20.14 -6.53
N ASP A 42 2.27 -19.93 -5.34
CA ASP A 42 0.99 -19.24 -5.20
C ASP A 42 1.08 -17.77 -5.58
N ILE A 43 2.17 -17.10 -5.17
CA ILE A 43 2.45 -15.70 -5.50
C ILE A 43 2.58 -15.52 -7.02
N LEU A 44 3.31 -16.39 -7.71
CA LEU A 44 3.49 -16.33 -9.16
C LEU A 44 2.18 -16.60 -9.92
N SER A 45 1.37 -17.55 -9.45
CA SER A 45 0.11 -17.94 -10.09
C SER A 45 -1.07 -16.99 -9.80
N SER A 46 -0.93 -16.04 -8.88
CA SER A 46 -1.97 -15.04 -8.59
C SER A 46 -2.02 -13.94 -9.65
N ASP A 47 -3.15 -13.27 -9.77
CA ASP A 47 -3.34 -12.14 -10.70
C ASP A 47 -2.91 -10.81 -10.08
N LEU A 48 -3.00 -10.70 -8.75
CA LEU A 48 -2.64 -9.53 -7.95
C LEU A 48 -1.98 -9.95 -6.65
N ILE A 49 -1.05 -9.13 -6.18
CA ILE A 49 -0.39 -9.28 -4.89
C ILE A 49 -0.86 -8.18 -3.95
N VAL A 50 -1.18 -8.56 -2.72
CA VAL A 50 -1.37 -7.61 -1.62
C VAL A 50 -0.21 -7.75 -0.64
N LEU A 51 0.53 -6.67 -0.43
CA LEU A 51 1.59 -6.55 0.56
C LEU A 51 1.08 -5.70 1.74
N PRO A 52 0.50 -6.32 2.76
CA PRO A 52 0.07 -5.61 3.96
C PRO A 52 1.26 -5.33 4.88
N GLY A 53 1.05 -4.53 5.91
CA GLY A 53 2.07 -4.41 6.95
C GLY A 53 1.62 -3.62 8.16
N VAL A 54 2.00 -4.11 9.33
CA VAL A 54 1.92 -3.43 10.62
C VAL A 54 3.20 -3.69 11.40
N GLY A 55 3.53 -2.81 12.37
CA GLY A 55 4.72 -2.94 13.20
C GLY A 55 5.95 -2.24 12.64
N ALA A 56 7.14 -2.73 12.94
CA ALA A 56 8.41 -2.07 12.66
C ALA A 56 9.02 -2.44 11.30
N PHE A 57 9.57 -1.44 10.60
CA PHE A 57 10.14 -1.58 9.25
C PHE A 57 11.27 -2.62 9.18
N ASN A 58 12.25 -2.54 10.10
CA ASN A 58 13.39 -3.45 10.11
C ASN A 58 12.98 -4.91 10.32
N LYS A 59 11.99 -5.15 11.19
CA LYS A 59 11.45 -6.50 11.44
C LYS A 59 10.70 -7.03 10.22
N ALA A 60 9.92 -6.18 9.57
CA ALA A 60 9.19 -6.53 8.35
C ALA A 60 10.13 -6.94 7.22
N ILE A 61 11.18 -6.15 6.96
CA ILE A 61 12.20 -6.49 5.95
C ILE A 61 12.95 -7.78 6.32
N SER A 62 13.31 -7.97 7.59
CA SER A 62 13.94 -9.22 8.05
C SER A 62 13.05 -10.43 7.77
N ASN A 63 11.74 -10.32 8.04
CA ASN A 63 10.79 -11.40 7.82
C ASN A 63 10.58 -11.68 6.33
N LEU A 64 10.47 -10.66 5.46
CA LEU A 64 10.44 -10.85 4.00
C LEU A 64 11.66 -11.61 3.48
N LYS A 65 12.85 -11.33 4.04
CA LYS A 65 14.09 -12.07 3.69
C LYS A 65 14.02 -13.52 4.16
N LYS A 66 13.57 -13.77 5.39
CA LYS A 66 13.44 -15.13 5.95
C LYS A 66 12.45 -15.98 5.15
N THR A 67 11.33 -15.42 4.70
CA THR A 67 10.35 -16.11 3.86
C THR A 67 10.73 -16.17 2.38
N LYS A 68 11.92 -15.66 2.01
CA LYS A 68 12.43 -15.59 0.62
C LYS A 68 11.50 -14.82 -0.34
N THR A 69 10.61 -13.97 0.19
CA THR A 69 9.68 -13.16 -0.61
C THR A 69 10.26 -11.80 -0.99
N PHE A 70 11.36 -11.36 -0.37
CA PHE A 70 11.98 -10.05 -0.61
C PHE A 70 12.38 -9.85 -2.08
N ASP A 71 13.23 -10.73 -2.62
CA ASP A 71 13.72 -10.62 -4.00
C ASP A 71 12.62 -10.98 -5.01
N LEU A 72 11.70 -11.88 -4.64
CA LEU A 72 10.54 -12.21 -5.46
C LEU A 72 9.66 -10.97 -5.70
N LEU A 73 9.34 -10.20 -4.67
CA LEU A 73 8.53 -8.97 -4.81
C LEU A 73 9.19 -7.93 -5.72
N ARG A 74 10.52 -7.76 -5.61
CA ARG A 74 11.28 -6.87 -6.51
C ARG A 74 11.18 -7.32 -7.96
N SER A 75 11.40 -8.61 -8.22
CA SER A 75 11.29 -9.20 -9.55
C SER A 75 9.88 -9.04 -10.14
N LEU A 76 8.84 -9.31 -9.35
CA LEU A 76 7.45 -9.20 -9.82
C LEU A 76 7.06 -7.77 -10.20
N HIS A 77 7.58 -6.77 -9.50
CA HIS A 77 7.35 -5.37 -9.87
C HIS A 77 7.99 -5.05 -11.23
N THR A 78 9.21 -5.52 -11.52
CA THR A 78 9.85 -5.29 -12.83
C THR A 78 9.09 -5.93 -14.00
N HIS A 79 8.31 -6.99 -13.73
CA HIS A 79 7.43 -7.64 -14.70
C HIS A 79 5.99 -7.09 -14.70
N ASN A 80 5.78 -5.88 -14.14
CA ASN A 80 4.46 -5.21 -14.05
C ASN A 80 3.36 -6.02 -13.37
N LYS A 81 3.70 -6.97 -12.50
CA LYS A 81 2.70 -7.68 -11.69
C LYS A 81 1.89 -6.67 -10.87
N PRO A 82 0.56 -6.72 -10.89
CA PRO A 82 -0.26 -5.82 -10.08
C PRO A 82 0.00 -5.99 -8.58
N ILE A 83 0.17 -4.87 -7.86
CA ILE A 83 0.47 -4.88 -6.42
C ILE A 83 -0.37 -3.82 -5.73
N ILE A 84 -1.00 -4.20 -4.61
CA ILE A 84 -1.55 -3.28 -3.61
C ILE A 84 -0.68 -3.38 -2.36
N SER A 85 -0.15 -2.24 -1.87
CA SER A 85 0.65 -2.20 -0.63
C SER A 85 -0.02 -1.28 0.39
N ILE A 86 -0.10 -1.74 1.66
CA ILE A 86 -0.88 -1.06 2.70
C ILE A 86 0.00 -0.75 3.91
N CYS A 87 -0.01 0.51 4.34
CA CYS A 87 0.65 1.07 5.52
C CYS A 87 2.16 0.75 5.53
N LEU A 88 2.65 -0.08 6.44
CA LEU A 88 4.04 -0.52 6.47
C LEU A 88 4.43 -1.22 5.15
N GLY A 89 3.50 -1.92 4.49
CA GLY A 89 3.69 -2.47 3.14
C GLY A 89 4.10 -1.41 2.13
N MET A 90 3.45 -0.23 2.14
CA MET A 90 3.84 0.91 1.31
C MET A 90 5.25 1.40 1.66
N GLN A 91 5.55 1.53 2.95
CA GLN A 91 6.86 2.01 3.39
C GLN A 91 8.00 1.08 2.93
N MET A 92 7.79 -0.24 3.01
CA MET A 92 8.78 -1.24 2.58
C MET A 92 9.14 -1.16 1.09
N LEU A 93 8.31 -0.54 0.23
CA LEU A 93 8.61 -0.34 -1.19
C LEU A 93 9.77 0.64 -1.43
N PHE A 94 10.09 1.50 -0.47
CA PHE A 94 11.08 2.56 -0.57
C PHE A 94 12.51 2.07 -0.38
N GLU A 95 13.50 2.97 -0.57
CA GLU A 95 14.92 2.63 -0.53
C GLU A 95 15.40 2.36 0.88
N SER A 96 14.96 3.17 1.86
CA SER A 96 15.37 2.98 3.25
C SER A 96 14.39 3.58 4.26
N SER A 97 14.54 3.14 5.51
CA SER A 97 13.94 3.74 6.70
C SER A 97 14.99 3.85 7.80
N GLU A 98 14.88 4.88 8.62
CA GLU A 98 15.70 5.08 9.82
C GLU A 98 14.94 4.71 11.10
N GLU A 99 13.84 3.98 11.00
CA GLU A 99 13.10 3.49 12.14
C GLU A 99 13.97 2.53 12.96
N PHE A 100 14.32 2.93 14.20
CA PHE A 100 15.27 2.30 15.09
C PHE A 100 16.72 2.24 14.57
N CYS A 101 16.93 1.79 13.34
CA CYS A 101 18.23 1.73 12.67
C CYS A 101 18.04 1.90 11.17
N LYS A 102 19.08 2.35 10.46
CA LYS A 102 19.04 2.47 9.00
C LYS A 102 18.88 1.08 8.37
N THR A 103 17.73 0.84 7.74
CA THR A 103 17.38 -0.42 7.10
C THR A 103 17.00 -0.20 5.65
N SER A 104 17.60 -0.97 4.74
CA SER A 104 17.25 -0.92 3.31
C SER A 104 15.93 -1.64 3.05
N GLY A 105 15.03 -1.00 2.27
CA GLY A 105 13.77 -1.55 1.82
C GLY A 105 13.86 -2.29 0.48
N LEU A 106 12.72 -2.49 -0.15
CA LEU A 106 12.60 -3.18 -1.45
C LEU A 106 13.16 -2.35 -2.63
N SER A 107 13.35 -1.05 -2.46
CA SER A 107 13.88 -0.12 -3.49
C SER A 107 13.08 -0.13 -4.81
N ILE A 108 11.78 -0.42 -4.75
CA ILE A 108 10.83 -0.38 -5.87
C ILE A 108 10.47 1.08 -6.20
N ILE A 109 10.32 1.89 -5.17
CA ILE A 109 10.06 3.33 -5.26
C ILE A 109 11.27 4.09 -4.74
N LYS A 110 11.71 5.10 -5.50
CA LYS A 110 12.81 5.98 -5.09
C LYS A 110 12.36 6.96 -4.02
N GLY A 111 13.18 7.10 -2.98
CA GLY A 111 12.94 7.94 -1.81
C GLY A 111 13.01 7.14 -0.52
N ASP A 112 12.70 7.78 0.60
CA ASP A 112 12.93 7.23 1.94
C ASP A 112 11.71 7.39 2.85
N VAL A 113 11.75 6.67 3.97
CA VAL A 113 10.75 6.73 5.04
C VAL A 113 11.24 7.61 6.16
N HIS A 114 10.42 8.56 6.60
CA HIS A 114 10.74 9.58 7.59
C HIS A 114 9.79 9.53 8.79
N SER A 115 10.29 9.87 9.98
CA SER A 115 9.47 10.03 11.19
C SER A 115 8.83 11.41 11.24
N PHE A 116 7.56 11.49 11.65
CA PHE A 116 6.90 12.77 11.94
C PHE A 116 7.67 13.58 13.00
N LYS A 117 8.28 12.93 14.00
CA LYS A 117 9.07 13.59 15.04
C LYS A 117 10.23 14.44 14.52
N LYS A 118 10.77 14.13 13.33
CA LYS A 118 11.84 14.91 12.69
C LYS A 118 11.35 16.21 12.06
N TYR A 119 10.05 16.33 11.80
CA TYR A 119 9.49 17.44 11.02
C TYR A 119 8.75 18.46 11.89
N LYS A 120 8.33 18.11 13.10
CA LYS A 120 7.74 19.07 14.05
C LYS A 120 7.70 18.63 15.50
N HIS A 121 7.74 19.66 16.37
CA HIS A 121 7.72 19.49 17.81
C HIS A 121 6.31 19.35 18.41
N SER A 122 5.24 19.59 17.65
CA SER A 122 3.86 19.67 18.18
C SER A 122 2.92 18.54 17.73
N SER A 123 3.28 17.74 16.73
CA SER A 123 2.39 16.68 16.27
C SER A 123 2.30 15.51 17.24
N ILE A 124 1.09 15.09 17.58
CA ILE A 124 0.84 13.86 18.32
C ILE A 124 1.24 12.69 17.41
N VAL A 125 2.15 11.85 17.88
CA VAL A 125 2.62 10.66 17.14
C VAL A 125 2.28 9.43 17.96
N PRO A 126 1.61 8.45 17.37
CA PRO A 126 1.28 8.29 15.95
C PRO A 126 0.12 9.16 15.46
N HIS A 127 0.10 9.46 14.15
CA HIS A 127 -1.09 9.93 13.47
C HIS A 127 -2.14 8.82 13.49
N ILE A 128 -3.21 9.01 14.25
CA ILE A 128 -4.33 8.06 14.36
C ILE A 128 -5.63 8.79 14.07
N GLY A 129 -6.43 8.25 13.16
CA GLY A 129 -7.76 8.77 12.88
C GLY A 129 -8.12 8.83 11.40
N TRP A 130 -9.25 9.50 11.14
CA TRP A 130 -9.81 9.67 9.80
C TRP A 130 -9.35 11.01 9.22
N ASN A 131 -8.77 10.97 8.02
CA ASN A 131 -8.29 12.17 7.37
C ASN A 131 -8.60 12.18 5.87
N ASP A 132 -8.57 13.37 5.27
CA ASP A 132 -8.87 13.59 3.87
C ASP A 132 -7.65 13.31 2.98
N LEU A 133 -7.93 12.96 1.72
CA LEU A 133 -6.92 12.77 0.68
C LEU A 133 -7.00 13.91 -0.34
N LEU A 134 -5.87 14.58 -0.56
CA LEU A 134 -5.69 15.61 -1.56
C LEU A 134 -5.10 14.99 -2.83
N ILE A 135 -5.85 14.96 -3.92
CA ILE A 135 -5.42 14.34 -5.19
C ILE A 135 -4.28 15.15 -5.80
N ASN A 136 -3.25 14.45 -6.26
CA ASN A 136 -2.17 15.03 -7.04
C ASN A 136 -2.47 14.89 -8.54
N ASP A 137 -2.88 15.97 -9.17
CA ASP A 137 -3.21 15.99 -10.61
C ASP A 137 -1.98 15.80 -11.52
N GLN A 138 -0.75 15.91 -10.98
CA GLN A 138 0.49 15.61 -11.71
C GLN A 138 0.77 14.10 -11.85
N ASN A 139 -0.01 13.23 -11.18
CA ASN A 139 0.18 11.78 -11.31
C ASN A 139 -0.18 11.31 -12.72
N ILE A 140 0.82 10.80 -13.44
CA ILE A 140 0.66 10.38 -14.84
C ILE A 140 -0.19 9.11 -15.01
N SER A 141 -0.24 8.26 -14.00
CA SER A 141 -1.00 7.01 -14.02
C SER A 141 -2.49 7.23 -13.78
N ILE A 142 -2.90 8.41 -13.24
CA ILE A 142 -4.29 8.68 -12.87
C ILE A 142 -5.24 8.65 -14.08
N LYS A 143 -4.73 8.92 -15.30
CA LYS A 143 -5.53 8.84 -16.55
C LYS A 143 -6.04 7.42 -16.78
N LYS A 144 -5.17 6.41 -16.65
CA LYS A 144 -5.53 4.99 -16.74
C LYS A 144 -6.51 4.58 -15.64
N PHE A 145 -6.33 5.14 -14.44
CA PHE A 145 -7.12 4.83 -13.26
C PHE A 145 -8.11 5.94 -12.89
N SER A 146 -8.71 6.59 -13.88
CA SER A 146 -9.63 7.73 -13.68
C SER A 146 -10.79 7.44 -12.72
N ARG A 147 -11.26 6.19 -12.69
CA ARG A 147 -12.31 5.73 -11.76
C ARG A 147 -11.92 5.85 -10.29
N LEU A 148 -10.61 5.86 -9.95
CA LEU A 148 -10.16 6.02 -8.57
C LEU A 148 -10.50 7.40 -8.01
N LYS A 149 -10.46 8.47 -8.84
CA LYS A 149 -10.71 9.85 -8.39
C LYS A 149 -12.02 9.97 -7.63
N LYS A 150 -13.12 9.37 -8.12
CA LYS A 150 -14.45 9.45 -7.48
C LYS A 150 -14.52 8.75 -6.11
N HIS A 151 -13.61 7.80 -5.85
CA HIS A 151 -13.55 7.09 -4.58
C HIS A 151 -12.57 7.72 -3.58
N ILE A 152 -11.84 8.75 -4.03
CA ILE A 152 -10.89 9.53 -3.23
C ILE A 152 -11.49 10.90 -2.87
N PHE A 153 -12.08 11.59 -3.85
CA PHE A 153 -12.56 12.98 -3.72
C PHE A 153 -13.59 13.10 -2.59
N ASN A 154 -13.37 14.04 -1.66
CA ASN A 154 -14.23 14.30 -0.48
C ASN A 154 -14.53 13.05 0.35
N LYS A 155 -13.55 12.15 0.50
CA LYS A 155 -13.65 10.93 1.30
C LYS A 155 -12.55 10.87 2.34
N LYS A 156 -12.91 10.44 3.54
CA LYS A 156 -11.97 10.20 4.64
C LYS A 156 -11.54 8.74 4.68
N PHE A 157 -10.26 8.56 5.05
CA PHE A 157 -9.63 7.25 5.20
C PHE A 157 -8.96 7.15 6.57
N TYR A 158 -8.85 5.93 7.08
CA TYR A 158 -8.28 5.66 8.39
C TYR A 158 -6.77 5.50 8.35
N PHE A 159 -6.07 6.25 9.19
CA PHE A 159 -4.64 6.24 9.36
C PHE A 159 -4.25 5.78 10.76
N ILE A 160 -3.12 5.06 10.86
CA ILE A 160 -2.42 4.75 12.11
C ILE A 160 -0.95 4.52 11.81
N HIS A 161 -0.11 5.58 11.92
CA HIS A 161 1.31 5.48 11.61
C HIS A 161 2.14 6.59 12.26
N SER A 162 3.42 6.30 12.54
CA SER A 162 4.41 7.24 13.10
C SER A 162 5.42 7.72 12.07
N PHE A 163 5.48 7.03 10.92
CA PHE A 163 6.40 7.29 9.82
C PHE A 163 5.61 7.47 8.52
N PHE A 164 6.16 8.23 7.59
CA PHE A 164 5.59 8.48 6.27
C PHE A 164 6.67 8.43 5.19
N VAL A 165 6.28 8.20 3.96
CA VAL A 165 7.18 8.12 2.82
C VAL A 165 7.41 9.49 2.19
N LYS A 166 8.65 9.73 1.70
CA LYS A 166 9.03 10.90 0.92
C LYS A 166 9.52 10.46 -0.45
N PRO A 167 8.62 10.31 -1.45
CA PRO A 167 9.00 9.91 -2.80
C PRO A 167 9.92 10.93 -3.45
N LYS A 168 10.94 10.46 -4.18
CA LYS A 168 11.81 11.31 -4.99
C LYS A 168 11.06 11.96 -6.15
N TYR A 169 10.12 11.25 -6.76
CA TYR A 169 9.37 11.71 -7.94
C TYR A 169 7.90 12.00 -7.59
N LYS A 170 7.52 13.28 -7.64
CA LYS A 170 6.15 13.73 -7.35
C LYS A 170 5.11 13.13 -8.30
N LYS A 171 5.49 12.80 -9.54
CA LYS A 171 4.62 12.16 -10.52
C LYS A 171 4.10 10.78 -10.13
N ASP A 172 4.76 10.09 -9.20
CA ASP A 172 4.33 8.79 -8.69
C ASP A 172 3.30 8.92 -7.54
N ILE A 173 3.20 10.12 -6.92
CA ILE A 173 2.29 10.38 -5.81
C ILE A 173 0.86 10.51 -6.35
N LEU A 174 -0.06 9.72 -5.81
CA LEU A 174 -1.50 9.81 -6.13
C LEU A 174 -2.18 10.84 -5.23
N THR A 175 -1.92 10.78 -3.92
CA THR A 175 -2.54 11.68 -2.95
C THR A 175 -1.55 12.17 -1.90
N TYR A 176 -1.87 13.34 -1.37
CA TYR A 176 -1.28 13.89 -0.17
C TYR A 176 -2.32 13.92 0.95
N THR A 177 -1.85 13.99 2.19
CA THR A 177 -2.66 14.25 3.37
C THR A 177 -1.95 15.28 4.24
N LYS A 178 -2.73 16.20 4.82
CA LYS A 178 -2.20 17.14 5.81
C LYS A 178 -2.50 16.60 7.21
N TYR A 179 -1.46 16.45 8.02
CA TYR A 179 -1.58 16.14 9.44
C TYR A 179 -0.83 17.21 10.23
N ASP A 180 -1.58 18.01 11.02
CA ASP A 180 -1.11 19.28 11.57
C ASP A 180 -0.50 20.17 10.46
N ASP A 181 0.80 20.50 10.58
CA ASP A 181 1.50 21.30 9.60
C ASP A 181 2.34 20.48 8.60
N VAL A 182 2.29 19.15 8.70
CA VAL A 182 3.03 18.26 7.78
C VAL A 182 2.11 17.79 6.66
N VAL A 183 2.47 18.14 5.43
CA VAL A 183 1.85 17.55 4.23
C VAL A 183 2.73 16.40 3.76
N PHE A 184 2.18 15.18 3.74
CA PHE A 184 2.91 13.98 3.41
C PHE A 184 2.24 13.20 2.27
N CYS A 185 3.01 12.33 1.60
CA CYS A 185 2.49 11.39 0.61
C CYS A 185 1.63 10.32 1.29
N SER A 186 0.35 10.30 1.01
CA SER A 186 -0.59 9.34 1.58
C SER A 186 -0.92 8.17 0.65
N SER A 187 -0.66 8.31 -0.66
CA SER A 187 -0.71 7.16 -1.58
C SER A 187 0.14 7.37 -2.84
N ILE A 188 0.58 6.26 -3.42
CA ILE A 188 1.34 6.14 -4.66
C ILE A 188 0.48 5.40 -5.69
N LEU A 189 0.51 5.87 -6.93
CA LEU A 189 0.00 5.14 -8.09
C LEU A 189 1.05 5.20 -9.20
N LYS A 190 1.65 4.04 -9.49
CA LYS A 190 2.70 3.91 -10.50
C LYS A 190 2.52 2.62 -11.28
N ASN A 191 2.26 2.71 -12.58
CA ASN A 191 1.94 1.54 -13.41
C ASN A 191 0.77 0.73 -12.80
N ASN A 192 1.00 -0.54 -12.46
CA ASN A 192 0.03 -1.43 -11.81
C ASN A 192 0.27 -1.53 -10.27
N LEU A 193 0.90 -0.55 -9.67
CA LEU A 193 1.15 -0.48 -8.22
C LEU A 193 0.29 0.61 -7.59
N LEU A 194 -0.57 0.22 -6.66
CA LEU A 194 -1.27 1.12 -5.73
C LEU A 194 -0.69 0.90 -4.33
N ALA A 195 -0.16 1.96 -3.71
CA ALA A 195 0.33 1.89 -2.34
C ALA A 195 -0.34 2.96 -1.48
N CYS A 196 -0.84 2.59 -0.30
CA CYS A 196 -1.61 3.44 0.61
C CYS A 196 -0.95 3.49 1.98
N GLN A 197 -0.72 4.68 2.53
CA GLN A 197 -0.30 4.85 3.92
C GLN A 197 -1.48 4.61 4.89
N PHE A 198 -2.69 4.94 4.46
CA PHE A 198 -3.92 4.62 5.16
C PHE A 198 -4.29 3.14 5.00
N HIS A 199 -5.26 2.69 5.78
CA HIS A 199 -5.81 1.33 5.76
C HIS A 199 -7.13 1.31 4.99
N PRO A 200 -7.14 1.03 3.68
CA PRO A 200 -8.38 0.98 2.92
C PRO A 200 -9.33 -0.11 3.44
N GLU A 201 -8.80 -1.24 3.95
CA GLU A 201 -9.58 -2.32 4.53
C GLU A 201 -10.29 -1.93 5.85
N LYS A 202 -9.85 -0.83 6.48
CA LYS A 202 -10.46 -0.24 7.68
C LYS A 202 -11.20 1.07 7.39
N SER A 203 -11.24 1.49 6.14
CA SER A 203 -11.85 2.77 5.72
C SER A 203 -13.30 2.62 5.25
N GLY A 204 -13.99 1.58 5.69
CA GLY A 204 -15.39 1.30 5.36
C GLY A 204 -15.63 1.21 3.85
N ASN A 205 -16.80 1.61 3.40
CA ASN A 205 -17.18 1.53 1.98
C ASN A 205 -16.24 2.33 1.04
N ASN A 206 -15.65 3.43 1.50
CA ASN A 206 -14.75 4.23 0.68
C ASN A 206 -13.48 3.44 0.33
N GLY A 207 -12.90 2.77 1.33
CA GLY A 207 -11.72 1.94 1.14
C GLY A 207 -12.00 0.72 0.28
N LEU A 208 -13.11 0.02 0.50
CA LEU A 208 -13.52 -1.13 -0.31
C LEU A 208 -13.73 -0.74 -1.79
N LYS A 209 -14.42 0.39 -2.05
CA LYS A 209 -14.63 0.90 -3.40
C LYS A 209 -13.32 1.32 -4.08
N LEU A 210 -12.34 1.85 -3.32
CA LEU A 210 -11.03 2.18 -3.85
C LEU A 210 -10.29 0.92 -4.31
N ILE A 211 -10.25 -0.12 -3.47
CA ILE A 211 -9.64 -1.43 -3.81
C ILE A 211 -10.32 -2.04 -5.05
N ASP A 212 -11.67 -2.18 -5.02
CA ASP A 212 -12.45 -2.76 -6.13
C ASP A 212 -12.22 -2.01 -7.45
N SER A 213 -12.20 -0.67 -7.39
CA SER A 213 -11.97 0.16 -8.57
C SER A 213 -10.56 0.00 -9.13
N PHE A 214 -9.53 -0.13 -8.29
CA PHE A 214 -8.17 -0.41 -8.75
C PHE A 214 -8.10 -1.78 -9.42
N ILE A 215 -8.62 -2.83 -8.79
CA ILE A 215 -8.60 -4.20 -9.34
C ILE A 215 -9.32 -4.25 -10.69
N LYS A 216 -10.48 -3.60 -10.81
CA LYS A 216 -11.23 -3.52 -12.07
C LYS A 216 -10.53 -2.71 -13.17
N SER A 217 -9.53 -1.93 -12.84
CA SER A 217 -8.79 -1.10 -13.81
C SER A 217 -7.54 -1.78 -14.36
N ILE A 218 -7.13 -2.91 -13.76
CA ILE A 218 -5.99 -3.73 -14.19
C ILE A 218 -6.40 -5.00 -14.93
N ASN A 219 -7.69 -5.29 -14.97
CA ASN A 219 -8.31 -6.42 -15.70
C ASN A 219 -8.67 -6.04 -17.14
#